data_ba8529b342f262ea0895f12d2748b4f1
#
_entry.id   ba8529b342f262ea0895f12d2748b4f1
#
_cell.length_a   1.000
_cell.length_b   1.000
_cell.length_c   1.000
_cell.angle_alpha   90.00
_cell.angle_beta   90.00
_cell.angle_gamma   90.00
#
_symmetry.space_group_name_H-M   'P 1'
#
loop_
_entity.id
_entity.type
_entity.pdbx_description
1 polymer ?
#
loop_
_entity_poly.entity_id
_entity_poly.type
_entity_poly.pdbx_seq_one_letter_code
_entity_poly.pdbx_strand_id
1 'polypeptide(L)'
;IKKFPNYLAVYNLLGLCLQSQKKFSEAMKYYKIAIQNNPKFFVAINNLGNTYHAMGDLKNAQSYFERAIEINPKFTHAICNLGNIKKELNNFEEAIKYYKLALSIDDKLYIVHHNLGMAYQALGKFEESKKYFESALKINPKFTRADRSISMSLEYNINNPHLKSMENKIKDQSLNNFQKIELYFGLGKAYENVKNYKKSFENYKLGNKINRGATKYQINDDVTLFENIKSSFSNINFQNLDNVGNKSNKMIFILGMPRSGTTLVEQIIANHKNVYGAGELKDLTEIIRENFLVNDKIRFPEKFNIKDQAFFNNMGTKYIENLDRYNANKNYITDKAPLNFRWIGLIKLILPKSKIIHCTRDPKDTCLSLFKNFFEGELNFSYNLEEAGKYYKLYQNLMKFWKQLLPDFIYDISYEKLVKNQEFESRKLLDFCNLDWDKNCLTFYKNKRGIITASFVQARKPIYKNSVKSWQKYENELLPLFKILEK
;
A
#
# COMPACT_ATOMS: atom_id res chain seq x y z
N ILE A 1 -18.50 35.64 -3.49
CA ILE A 1 -17.57 36.22 -2.48
C ILE A 1 -17.70 37.74 -2.45
N LYS A 2 -17.58 38.46 -3.58
CA LYS A 2 -17.62 39.94 -3.61
C LYS A 2 -18.92 40.53 -3.01
N LYS A 3 -20.08 39.84 -3.13
CA LYS A 3 -21.37 40.29 -2.59
C LYS A 3 -21.58 39.94 -1.09
N PHE A 4 -20.90 38.88 -0.58
CA PHE A 4 -21.11 38.40 0.80
C PHE A 4 -19.74 37.96 1.40
N PRO A 5 -18.85 38.89 1.73
CA PRO A 5 -17.52 38.58 2.22
C PRO A 5 -17.49 37.85 3.58
N ASN A 6 -18.56 37.95 4.36
CA ASN A 6 -18.65 37.30 5.67
C ASN A 6 -19.37 35.94 5.66
N TYR A 7 -19.74 35.41 4.48
CA TYR A 7 -20.46 34.14 4.40
C TYR A 7 -19.49 32.95 4.41
N LEU A 8 -19.12 32.51 5.62
CA LEU A 8 -18.06 31.50 5.87
C LEU A 8 -18.30 30.18 5.13
N ALA A 9 -19.57 29.78 4.96
CA ALA A 9 -19.93 28.57 4.22
C ALA A 9 -19.46 28.61 2.76
N VAL A 10 -19.42 29.80 2.12
CA VAL A 10 -18.96 29.96 0.74
C VAL A 10 -17.47 29.71 0.64
N TYR A 11 -16.66 30.21 1.57
CA TYR A 11 -15.21 29.94 1.60
C TYR A 11 -14.93 28.45 1.81
N ASN A 12 -15.68 27.81 2.71
CA ASN A 12 -15.55 26.37 2.94
C ASN A 12 -15.92 25.56 1.69
N LEU A 13 -17.01 25.89 0.99
CA LEU A 13 -17.42 25.22 -0.25
C LEU A 13 -16.40 25.42 -1.38
N LEU A 14 -15.84 26.61 -1.54
CA LEU A 14 -14.76 26.85 -2.51
C LEU A 14 -13.51 26.02 -2.19
N GLY A 15 -13.14 25.94 -0.91
CA GLY A 15 -12.07 25.08 -0.47
C GLY A 15 -12.33 23.62 -0.87
N LEU A 16 -13.54 23.08 -0.65
CA LEU A 16 -13.94 21.73 -1.04
C LEU A 16 -13.87 21.52 -2.57
N CYS A 17 -14.37 22.48 -3.35
CA CYS A 17 -14.30 22.41 -4.82
C CYS A 17 -12.84 22.38 -5.33
N LEU A 18 -11.96 23.20 -4.75
CA LEU A 18 -10.55 23.23 -5.12
C LEU A 18 -9.82 21.97 -4.66
N GLN A 19 -10.12 21.47 -3.47
CA GLN A 19 -9.57 20.21 -2.96
C GLN A 19 -9.96 19.02 -3.85
N SER A 20 -11.20 18.95 -4.34
CA SER A 20 -11.66 17.93 -5.29
C SER A 20 -10.91 17.98 -6.62
N GLN A 21 -10.43 19.17 -7.02
CA GLN A 21 -9.58 19.40 -8.19
C GLN A 21 -8.08 19.18 -7.88
N LYS A 22 -7.73 18.74 -6.67
CA LYS A 22 -6.34 18.58 -6.16
C LYS A 22 -5.55 19.89 -6.10
N LYS A 23 -6.20 21.04 -6.13
CA LYS A 23 -5.59 22.36 -5.97
C LYS A 23 -5.45 22.71 -4.48
N PHE A 24 -4.62 21.91 -3.80
CA PHE A 24 -4.52 21.92 -2.32
C PHE A 24 -4.11 23.29 -1.75
N SER A 25 -3.08 23.93 -2.36
CA SER A 25 -2.60 25.24 -1.90
C SER A 25 -3.67 26.32 -1.98
N GLU A 26 -4.49 26.29 -3.02
CA GLU A 26 -5.62 27.24 -3.17
C GLU A 26 -6.75 26.92 -2.18
N ALA A 27 -7.08 25.64 -2.02
CA ALA A 27 -8.10 25.20 -1.04
C ALA A 27 -7.75 25.67 0.36
N MET A 28 -6.48 25.50 0.79
CA MET A 28 -5.99 25.93 2.09
C MET A 28 -6.18 27.44 2.33
N LYS A 29 -5.99 28.29 1.32
CA LYS A 29 -6.22 29.74 1.43
C LYS A 29 -7.66 30.02 1.86
N TYR A 30 -8.65 29.39 1.21
CA TYR A 30 -10.05 29.62 1.50
C TYR A 30 -10.47 29.05 2.87
N TYR A 31 -9.98 27.89 3.26
CA TYR A 31 -10.22 27.38 4.61
C TYR A 31 -9.61 28.29 5.68
N LYS A 32 -8.37 28.81 5.48
CA LYS A 32 -7.73 29.74 6.41
C LYS A 32 -8.53 31.05 6.54
N ILE A 33 -9.07 31.61 5.45
CA ILE A 33 -9.96 32.78 5.48
C ILE A 33 -11.21 32.47 6.33
N ALA A 34 -11.86 31.32 6.12
CA ALA A 34 -13.02 30.93 6.90
C ALA A 34 -12.71 30.81 8.40
N ILE A 35 -11.53 30.27 8.76
CA ILE A 35 -11.08 30.08 10.14
C ILE A 35 -10.66 31.42 10.77
N GLN A 36 -10.04 32.33 10.02
CA GLN A 36 -9.70 33.67 10.50
C GLN A 36 -10.95 34.48 10.88
N ASN A 37 -12.01 34.39 10.08
CA ASN A 37 -13.29 35.07 10.36
C ASN A 37 -14.09 34.38 11.49
N ASN A 38 -13.95 33.05 11.66
CA ASN A 38 -14.54 32.33 12.79
C ASN A 38 -13.56 31.23 13.26
N PRO A 39 -12.75 31.49 14.29
CA PRO A 39 -11.81 30.53 14.84
C PRO A 39 -12.43 29.25 15.39
N LYS A 40 -13.77 29.23 15.62
CA LYS A 40 -14.54 28.08 16.10
C LYS A 40 -15.24 27.31 14.96
N PHE A 41 -14.97 27.65 13.69
CA PHE A 41 -15.59 26.95 12.55
C PHE A 41 -14.96 25.59 12.34
N PHE A 42 -15.29 24.63 13.21
CA PHE A 42 -14.71 23.28 13.26
C PHE A 42 -14.80 22.51 11.92
N VAL A 43 -15.81 22.77 11.09
CA VAL A 43 -15.95 22.13 9.76
C VAL A 43 -14.80 22.56 8.84
N ALA A 44 -14.49 23.85 8.75
CA ALA A 44 -13.38 24.36 7.94
C ALA A 44 -12.03 23.90 8.48
N ILE A 45 -11.89 23.84 9.81
CA ILE A 45 -10.70 23.32 10.48
C ILE A 45 -10.46 21.85 10.10
N ASN A 46 -11.49 21.00 10.17
CA ASN A 46 -11.42 19.61 9.72
C ASN A 46 -11.07 19.48 8.23
N ASN A 47 -11.66 20.32 7.37
CA ASN A 47 -11.39 20.27 5.93
C ASN A 47 -9.95 20.73 5.61
N LEU A 48 -9.41 21.66 6.37
CA LEU A 48 -8.00 22.02 6.30
C LEU A 48 -7.11 20.84 6.74
N GLY A 49 -7.48 20.12 7.81
CA GLY A 49 -6.85 18.87 8.23
C GLY A 49 -6.89 17.80 7.12
N ASN A 50 -8.03 17.62 6.45
CA ASN A 50 -8.16 16.72 5.31
C ASN A 50 -7.25 17.12 4.15
N THR A 51 -7.03 18.42 3.93
CA THR A 51 -6.14 18.90 2.88
C THR A 51 -4.68 18.58 3.22
N TYR A 52 -4.24 18.81 4.46
CA TYR A 52 -2.91 18.39 4.91
C TYR A 52 -2.73 16.87 4.81
N HIS A 53 -3.75 16.09 5.19
CA HIS A 53 -3.72 14.64 5.05
C HIS A 53 -3.54 14.21 3.57
N ALA A 54 -4.27 14.83 2.66
CA ALA A 54 -4.16 14.57 1.23
C ALA A 54 -2.78 14.94 0.64
N MET A 55 -2.06 15.88 1.28
CA MET A 55 -0.69 16.26 0.95
C MET A 55 0.37 15.39 1.65
N GLY A 56 -0.04 14.41 2.47
CA GLY A 56 0.87 13.55 3.24
C GLY A 56 1.39 14.16 4.56
N ASP A 57 1.02 15.39 4.87
CA ASP A 57 1.42 16.08 6.11
C ASP A 57 0.54 15.60 7.29
N LEU A 58 0.86 14.40 7.78
CA LEU A 58 0.08 13.76 8.85
C LEU A 58 0.15 14.53 10.17
N LYS A 59 1.25 15.24 10.44
CA LYS A 59 1.43 16.03 11.68
C LYS A 59 0.46 17.20 11.73
N ASN A 60 0.42 18.02 10.69
CA ASN A 60 -0.53 19.13 10.62
C ASN A 60 -1.96 18.63 10.53
N ALA A 61 -2.23 17.57 9.75
CA ALA A 61 -3.54 16.96 9.69
C ALA A 61 -4.07 16.57 11.07
N GLN A 62 -3.25 15.85 11.86
CA GLN A 62 -3.59 15.47 13.23
C GLN A 62 -3.92 16.69 14.10
N SER A 63 -3.09 17.71 14.11
CA SER A 63 -3.31 18.94 14.91
C SER A 63 -4.63 19.63 14.57
N TYR A 64 -4.98 19.72 13.27
CA TYR A 64 -6.25 20.31 12.85
C TYR A 64 -7.47 19.46 13.22
N PHE A 65 -7.36 18.13 13.18
CA PHE A 65 -8.45 17.25 13.64
C PHE A 65 -8.64 17.35 15.16
N GLU A 66 -7.56 17.36 15.94
CA GLU A 66 -7.59 17.55 17.39
C GLU A 66 -8.26 18.87 17.74
N ARG A 67 -7.86 19.97 17.11
CA ARG A 67 -8.50 21.30 17.28
C ARG A 67 -9.99 21.27 16.92
N ALA A 68 -10.40 20.58 15.87
CA ALA A 68 -11.82 20.47 15.51
C ALA A 68 -12.61 19.70 16.58
N ILE A 69 -12.02 18.67 17.20
CA ILE A 69 -12.62 17.88 18.29
C ILE A 69 -12.68 18.71 19.59
N GLU A 70 -11.65 19.51 19.90
CA GLU A 70 -11.68 20.42 21.06
C GLU A 70 -12.85 21.41 20.97
N ILE A 71 -13.13 21.93 19.77
CA ILE A 71 -14.25 22.88 19.56
C ILE A 71 -15.60 22.15 19.59
N ASN A 72 -15.70 20.99 18.98
CA ASN A 72 -16.90 20.16 18.97
C ASN A 72 -16.56 18.68 19.25
N PRO A 73 -16.62 18.24 20.52
CA PRO A 73 -16.30 16.86 20.92
C PRO A 73 -17.20 15.78 20.31
N LYS A 74 -18.35 16.15 19.75
CA LYS A 74 -19.28 15.24 19.07
C LYS A 74 -19.12 15.22 17.54
N PHE A 75 -18.11 15.90 16.99
CA PHE A 75 -17.88 15.95 15.55
C PHE A 75 -17.25 14.65 15.04
N THR A 76 -18.07 13.66 14.72
CA THR A 76 -17.68 12.31 14.32
C THR A 76 -16.69 12.26 13.14
N HIS A 77 -16.80 13.20 12.19
CA HIS A 77 -15.89 13.27 11.03
C HIS A 77 -14.42 13.50 11.46
N ALA A 78 -14.17 14.46 12.36
CA ALA A 78 -12.81 14.72 12.84
C ALA A 78 -12.27 13.55 13.68
N ILE A 79 -13.13 12.95 14.52
CA ILE A 79 -12.79 11.77 15.33
C ILE A 79 -12.37 10.60 14.41
N CYS A 80 -13.16 10.34 13.35
CA CYS A 80 -12.85 9.28 12.37
C CYS A 80 -11.55 9.56 11.61
N ASN A 81 -11.33 10.82 11.21
CA ASN A 81 -10.14 11.24 10.51
C ASN A 81 -8.89 11.06 11.39
N LEU A 82 -8.99 11.39 12.68
CA LEU A 82 -7.91 11.15 13.64
C LEU A 82 -7.64 9.63 13.79
N GLY A 83 -8.68 8.80 13.83
CA GLY A 83 -8.54 7.35 13.78
C GLY A 83 -7.83 6.86 12.50
N ASN A 84 -8.11 7.48 11.35
CA ASN A 84 -7.41 7.16 10.10
C ASN A 84 -5.92 7.53 10.16
N ILE A 85 -5.56 8.70 10.72
CA ILE A 85 -4.15 9.08 10.95
C ILE A 85 -3.45 8.05 11.84
N LYS A 86 -4.07 7.68 12.97
CA LYS A 86 -3.48 6.67 13.88
C LYS A 86 -3.28 5.32 13.19
N LYS A 87 -4.22 4.90 12.35
CA LYS A 87 -4.09 3.69 11.53
C LYS A 87 -2.93 3.79 10.53
N GLU A 88 -2.75 4.92 9.85
CA GLU A 88 -1.63 5.15 8.91
C GLU A 88 -0.27 5.17 9.62
N LEU A 89 -0.23 5.64 10.86
CA LEU A 89 0.95 5.58 11.72
C LEU A 89 1.15 4.20 12.38
N ASN A 90 0.44 3.16 11.94
CA ASN A 90 0.46 1.80 12.48
C ASN A 90 0.03 1.70 13.97
N ASN A 91 -0.59 2.73 14.52
CA ASN A 91 -1.13 2.72 15.88
C ASN A 91 -2.61 2.28 15.88
N PHE A 92 -2.81 0.99 15.69
CA PHE A 92 -4.16 0.41 15.53
C PHE A 92 -5.00 0.44 16.80
N GLU A 93 -4.37 0.34 17.97
CA GLU A 93 -5.06 0.39 19.26
C GLU A 93 -5.69 1.76 19.48
N GLU A 94 -4.98 2.84 19.17
CA GLU A 94 -5.55 4.19 19.22
C GLU A 94 -6.59 4.41 18.14
N ALA A 95 -6.34 3.95 16.90
CA ALA A 95 -7.34 4.04 15.84
C ALA A 95 -8.66 3.38 16.26
N ILE A 96 -8.61 2.20 16.88
CA ILE A 96 -9.79 1.50 17.42
C ILE A 96 -10.51 2.35 18.49
N LYS A 97 -9.78 3.03 19.39
CA LYS A 97 -10.38 3.92 20.39
C LYS A 97 -11.17 5.06 19.73
N TYR A 98 -10.59 5.74 18.74
CA TYR A 98 -11.27 6.83 18.04
C TYR A 98 -12.48 6.34 17.23
N TYR A 99 -12.38 5.20 16.54
CA TYR A 99 -13.53 4.65 15.82
C TYR A 99 -14.66 4.24 16.76
N LYS A 100 -14.36 3.64 17.92
CA LYS A 100 -15.36 3.33 18.95
C LYS A 100 -15.99 4.59 19.53
N LEU A 101 -15.19 5.63 19.75
CA LEU A 101 -15.71 6.95 20.19
C LEU A 101 -16.68 7.52 19.15
N ALA A 102 -16.35 7.47 17.86
CA ALA A 102 -17.26 7.94 16.82
C ALA A 102 -18.58 7.14 16.80
N LEU A 103 -18.51 5.82 16.95
CA LEU A 103 -19.67 4.94 16.99
C LEU A 103 -20.52 5.09 18.28
N SER A 104 -19.94 5.54 19.39
CA SER A 104 -20.70 5.87 20.59
C SER A 104 -21.54 7.16 20.44
N ILE A 105 -21.20 8.01 19.47
CA ILE A 105 -21.94 9.23 19.16
C ILE A 105 -23.00 8.97 18.07
N ASP A 106 -22.64 8.19 17.05
CA ASP A 106 -23.54 7.78 15.97
C ASP A 106 -23.18 6.34 15.52
N ASP A 107 -24.01 5.38 15.90
CA ASP A 107 -23.84 3.97 15.61
C ASP A 107 -24.22 3.55 14.18
N LYS A 108 -24.81 4.48 13.39
CA LYS A 108 -25.21 4.25 11.99
C LYS A 108 -24.10 4.57 10.97
N LEU A 109 -22.91 4.91 11.41
CA LEU A 109 -21.78 5.24 10.55
C LEU A 109 -21.15 3.94 9.96
N TYR A 110 -21.75 3.39 8.89
CA TYR A 110 -21.28 2.13 8.28
C TYR A 110 -19.81 2.16 7.83
N ILE A 111 -19.31 3.33 7.38
CA ILE A 111 -17.88 3.50 7.01
C ILE A 111 -16.99 3.34 8.25
N VAL A 112 -17.41 3.83 9.41
CA VAL A 112 -16.65 3.70 10.66
C VAL A 112 -16.64 2.26 11.14
N HIS A 113 -17.78 1.56 11.06
CA HIS A 113 -17.82 0.11 11.29
C HIS A 113 -16.81 -0.62 10.40
N HIS A 114 -16.78 -0.31 9.11
CA HIS A 114 -15.81 -0.91 8.19
C HIS A 114 -14.36 -0.58 8.57
N ASN A 115 -14.05 0.68 8.89
CA ASN A 115 -12.69 1.09 9.29
C ASN A 115 -12.24 0.40 10.59
N LEU A 116 -13.15 0.25 11.54
CA LEU A 116 -12.92 -0.49 12.78
C LEU A 116 -12.68 -1.98 12.48
N GLY A 117 -13.46 -2.59 11.57
CA GLY A 117 -13.23 -3.93 11.07
C GLY A 117 -11.85 -4.10 10.44
N MET A 118 -11.43 -3.13 9.61
CA MET A 118 -10.09 -3.12 8.99
C MET A 118 -8.97 -3.02 10.03
N ALA A 119 -9.15 -2.21 11.09
CA ALA A 119 -8.16 -2.11 12.18
C ALA A 119 -8.02 -3.43 12.95
N TYR A 120 -9.13 -4.10 13.27
CA TYR A 120 -9.11 -5.44 13.87
C TYR A 120 -8.48 -6.49 12.94
N GLN A 121 -8.79 -6.43 11.65
CA GLN A 121 -8.21 -7.31 10.64
C GLN A 121 -6.68 -7.15 10.56
N ALA A 122 -6.19 -5.91 10.59
CA ALA A 122 -4.76 -5.60 10.62
C ALA A 122 -4.07 -6.18 11.86
N LEU A 123 -4.75 -6.23 13.01
CA LEU A 123 -4.27 -6.85 14.25
C LEU A 123 -4.46 -8.39 14.28
N GLY A 124 -5.07 -8.99 13.24
CA GLY A 124 -5.35 -10.42 13.16
C GLY A 124 -6.54 -10.89 14.01
N LYS A 125 -7.36 -9.97 14.51
CA LYS A 125 -8.58 -10.25 15.26
C LYS A 125 -9.75 -10.42 14.28
N PHE A 126 -9.76 -11.58 13.59
CA PHE A 126 -10.64 -11.81 12.45
C PHE A 126 -12.12 -11.94 12.82
N GLU A 127 -12.44 -12.50 13.98
CA GLU A 127 -13.84 -12.62 14.43
C GLU A 127 -14.44 -11.26 14.78
N GLU A 128 -13.68 -10.40 15.48
CA GLU A 128 -14.11 -9.03 15.76
C GLU A 128 -14.23 -8.22 14.45
N SER A 129 -13.27 -8.37 13.56
CA SER A 129 -13.28 -7.73 12.25
C SER A 129 -14.55 -8.08 11.47
N LYS A 130 -14.91 -9.37 11.41
CA LYS A 130 -16.11 -9.86 10.74
C LYS A 130 -17.38 -9.24 11.31
N LYS A 131 -17.53 -9.21 12.65
CA LYS A 131 -18.70 -8.58 13.28
C LYS A 131 -18.90 -7.12 12.83
N TYR A 132 -17.84 -6.35 12.76
CA TYR A 132 -17.93 -4.95 12.34
C TYR A 132 -18.21 -4.78 10.83
N PHE A 133 -17.69 -5.66 9.98
CA PHE A 133 -18.06 -5.65 8.56
C PHE A 133 -19.53 -6.06 8.35
N GLU A 134 -20.04 -7.03 9.10
CA GLU A 134 -21.44 -7.42 9.09
C GLU A 134 -22.35 -6.28 9.59
N SER A 135 -21.92 -5.55 10.64
CA SER A 135 -22.63 -4.33 11.08
C SER A 135 -22.70 -3.26 9.99
N ALA A 136 -21.59 -3.05 9.25
CA ALA A 136 -21.59 -2.11 8.12
C ALA A 136 -22.58 -2.55 7.02
N LEU A 137 -22.68 -3.85 6.71
CA LEU A 137 -23.63 -4.39 5.75
C LEU A 137 -25.07 -4.34 6.22
N LYS A 138 -25.32 -4.50 7.53
CA LYS A 138 -26.66 -4.36 8.13
C LYS A 138 -27.19 -2.94 7.97
N ILE A 139 -26.32 -1.92 8.13
CA ILE A 139 -26.67 -0.50 7.98
C ILE A 139 -26.79 -0.13 6.50
N ASN A 140 -25.84 -0.54 5.68
CA ASN A 140 -25.85 -0.30 4.24
C ASN A 140 -25.59 -1.60 3.46
N PRO A 141 -26.65 -2.33 3.04
CA PRO A 141 -26.50 -3.59 2.30
C PRO A 141 -25.77 -3.47 0.96
N LYS A 142 -25.72 -2.27 0.37
CA LYS A 142 -24.99 -2.00 -0.89
C LYS A 142 -23.53 -1.59 -0.68
N PHE A 143 -23.02 -1.64 0.53
CA PHE A 143 -21.61 -1.37 0.83
C PHE A 143 -20.72 -2.60 0.56
N THR A 144 -20.58 -2.96 -0.70
CA THR A 144 -19.92 -4.18 -1.20
C THR A 144 -18.43 -4.30 -0.83
N ARG A 145 -17.80 -3.19 -0.43
CA ARG A 145 -16.44 -3.21 0.14
C ARG A 145 -16.37 -4.08 1.40
N ALA A 146 -17.42 -4.07 2.22
CA ALA A 146 -17.48 -4.94 3.39
C ALA A 146 -17.65 -6.42 3.00
N ASP A 147 -18.41 -6.74 1.94
CA ASP A 147 -18.50 -8.11 1.41
C ASP A 147 -17.10 -8.62 1.00
N ARG A 148 -16.33 -7.82 0.23
CA ARG A 148 -14.96 -8.18 -0.13
C ARG A 148 -14.07 -8.36 1.10
N SER A 149 -14.15 -7.45 2.07
CA SER A 149 -13.33 -7.51 3.29
C SER A 149 -13.60 -8.78 4.11
N ILE A 150 -14.86 -9.20 4.22
CA ILE A 150 -15.23 -10.50 4.83
C ILE A 150 -14.61 -11.65 4.04
N SER A 151 -14.71 -11.62 2.72
CA SER A 151 -14.21 -12.70 1.86
C SER A 151 -12.72 -12.92 1.96
N MET A 152 -11.94 -11.88 2.28
CA MET A 152 -10.49 -11.99 2.42
C MET A 152 -10.03 -12.80 3.64
N SER A 153 -10.83 -12.88 4.70
CA SER A 153 -10.48 -13.54 5.98
C SER A 153 -11.36 -14.75 6.31
N LEU A 154 -12.54 -14.88 5.70
CA LEU A 154 -13.46 -15.98 5.97
C LEU A 154 -13.05 -17.22 5.18
N GLU A 155 -13.14 -18.38 5.82
CA GLU A 155 -13.07 -19.69 5.16
C GLU A 155 -14.49 -20.11 4.73
N TYR A 156 -14.69 -20.36 3.42
CA TYR A 156 -16.00 -20.68 2.86
C TYR A 156 -16.18 -22.18 2.66
N ASN A 157 -17.42 -22.63 2.89
CA ASN A 157 -17.99 -23.84 2.31
C ASN A 157 -19.10 -23.47 1.33
N ILE A 158 -19.57 -24.42 0.54
CA ILE A 158 -20.54 -24.16 -0.55
C ILE A 158 -21.91 -23.67 -0.02
N ASN A 159 -22.26 -23.98 1.21
CA ASN A 159 -23.51 -23.59 1.85
C ASN A 159 -23.42 -22.30 2.65
N ASN A 160 -22.27 -21.62 2.62
CA ASN A 160 -22.05 -20.40 3.41
C ASN A 160 -23.09 -19.32 3.07
N PRO A 161 -23.84 -18.77 4.06
CA PRO A 161 -24.86 -17.76 3.80
C PRO A 161 -24.34 -16.48 3.13
N HIS A 162 -23.11 -16.06 3.47
CA HIS A 162 -22.50 -14.86 2.89
C HIS A 162 -22.18 -15.08 1.40
N LEU A 163 -21.72 -16.28 0.98
CA LEU A 163 -21.52 -16.61 -0.43
C LEU A 163 -22.83 -16.44 -1.20
N LYS A 164 -23.92 -17.06 -0.70
CA LYS A 164 -25.26 -16.94 -1.32
C LYS A 164 -25.75 -15.49 -1.36
N SER A 165 -25.49 -14.72 -0.31
CA SER A 165 -25.82 -13.28 -0.27
C SER A 165 -25.11 -12.51 -1.39
N MET A 166 -23.80 -12.71 -1.59
CA MET A 166 -23.04 -12.07 -2.67
C MET A 166 -23.53 -12.49 -4.07
N GLU A 167 -23.86 -13.79 -4.27
CA GLU A 167 -24.43 -14.32 -5.52
C GLU A 167 -25.78 -13.66 -5.89
N ASN A 168 -26.59 -13.36 -4.89
CA ASN A 168 -27.85 -12.66 -5.11
C ASN A 168 -27.62 -11.16 -5.32
N LYS A 169 -26.74 -10.54 -4.53
CA LYS A 169 -26.44 -9.12 -4.61
C LYS A 169 -25.87 -8.71 -5.96
N ILE A 170 -24.99 -9.52 -6.58
CA ILE A 170 -24.37 -9.18 -7.87
C ILE A 170 -25.39 -9.09 -9.02
N LYS A 171 -26.61 -9.64 -8.85
CA LYS A 171 -27.71 -9.57 -9.83
C LYS A 171 -28.41 -8.21 -9.80
N ASP A 172 -28.22 -7.39 -8.76
CA ASP A 172 -28.83 -6.06 -8.64
C ASP A 172 -28.27 -5.10 -9.69
N GLN A 173 -29.11 -4.73 -10.65
CA GLN A 173 -28.75 -3.83 -11.75
C GLN A 173 -28.42 -2.40 -11.28
N SER A 174 -28.87 -2.00 -10.09
CA SER A 174 -28.60 -0.68 -9.53
C SER A 174 -27.16 -0.52 -8.96
N LEU A 175 -26.37 -1.60 -8.89
CA LEU A 175 -24.98 -1.54 -8.46
C LEU A 175 -24.14 -0.83 -9.51
N ASN A 176 -23.33 0.13 -9.05
CA ASN A 176 -22.34 0.78 -9.90
C ASN A 176 -21.14 -0.15 -10.17
N ASN A 177 -20.27 0.24 -11.10
CA ASN A 177 -19.11 -0.55 -11.49
C ASN A 177 -18.17 -0.87 -10.33
N PHE A 178 -17.94 0.09 -9.43
CA PHE A 178 -17.07 -0.13 -8.27
C PHE A 178 -17.66 -1.21 -7.34
N GLN A 179 -18.95 -1.14 -7.05
CA GLN A 179 -19.64 -2.14 -6.24
C GLN A 179 -19.60 -3.53 -6.87
N LYS A 180 -19.76 -3.62 -8.20
CA LYS A 180 -19.63 -4.89 -8.94
C LYS A 180 -18.21 -5.44 -8.85
N ILE A 181 -17.17 -4.61 -9.01
CA ILE A 181 -15.77 -5.02 -8.88
C ILE A 181 -15.54 -5.66 -7.49
N GLU A 182 -15.95 -4.98 -6.42
CA GLU A 182 -15.79 -5.47 -5.05
C GLU A 182 -16.43 -6.85 -4.87
N LEU A 183 -17.67 -7.04 -5.36
CA LEU A 183 -18.36 -8.33 -5.28
C LEU A 183 -17.69 -9.41 -6.12
N TYR A 184 -17.24 -9.11 -7.33
CA TYR A 184 -16.57 -10.09 -8.17
C TYR A 184 -15.26 -10.58 -7.54
N PHE A 185 -14.46 -9.69 -6.93
CA PHE A 185 -13.27 -10.13 -6.21
C PHE A 185 -13.62 -10.91 -4.94
N GLY A 186 -14.67 -10.53 -4.22
CA GLY A 186 -15.19 -11.29 -3.07
C GLY A 186 -15.67 -12.68 -3.46
N LEU A 187 -16.48 -12.81 -4.51
CA LEU A 187 -16.95 -14.08 -5.06
C LEU A 187 -15.80 -14.95 -5.59
N GLY A 188 -14.84 -14.33 -6.31
CA GLY A 188 -13.65 -15.03 -6.77
C GLY A 188 -12.89 -15.68 -5.62
N LYS A 189 -12.71 -14.97 -4.51
CA LYS A 189 -12.06 -15.48 -3.29
C LYS A 189 -12.89 -16.58 -2.61
N ALA A 190 -14.20 -16.39 -2.49
CA ALA A 190 -15.09 -17.38 -1.90
C ALA A 190 -15.12 -18.69 -2.71
N TYR A 191 -15.22 -18.61 -4.03
CA TYR A 191 -15.17 -19.80 -4.91
C TYR A 191 -13.79 -20.48 -4.89
N GLU A 192 -12.69 -19.74 -4.73
CA GLU A 192 -11.36 -20.34 -4.53
C GLU A 192 -11.33 -21.21 -3.26
N ASN A 193 -11.92 -20.74 -2.16
CA ASN A 193 -12.00 -21.48 -0.91
C ASN A 193 -12.79 -22.78 -1.05
N VAL A 194 -13.90 -22.76 -1.76
CA VAL A 194 -14.71 -23.97 -2.02
C VAL A 194 -14.15 -24.82 -3.17
N LYS A 195 -12.94 -24.52 -3.65
CA LYS A 195 -12.20 -25.23 -4.70
C LYS A 195 -12.91 -25.26 -6.08
N ASN A 196 -13.86 -24.38 -6.31
CA ASN A 196 -14.45 -24.17 -7.64
C ASN A 196 -13.63 -23.17 -8.44
N TYR A 197 -12.46 -23.61 -8.93
CA TYR A 197 -11.47 -22.75 -9.58
C TYR A 197 -11.98 -22.09 -10.85
N LYS A 198 -12.85 -22.77 -11.62
CA LYS A 198 -13.47 -22.21 -12.82
C LYS A 198 -14.33 -20.98 -12.49
N LYS A 199 -15.29 -21.12 -11.56
CA LYS A 199 -16.12 -19.98 -11.12
C LYS A 199 -15.28 -18.89 -10.45
N SER A 200 -14.25 -19.29 -9.67
CA SER A 200 -13.31 -18.35 -9.06
C SER A 200 -12.66 -17.48 -10.14
N PHE A 201 -12.08 -18.08 -11.17
CA PHE A 201 -11.40 -17.35 -12.25
C PHE A 201 -12.36 -16.48 -13.07
N GLU A 202 -13.55 -16.99 -13.40
CA GLU A 202 -14.59 -16.23 -14.11
C GLU A 202 -14.94 -14.93 -13.36
N ASN A 203 -15.12 -15.00 -12.04
CA ASN A 203 -15.41 -13.82 -11.23
C ASN A 203 -14.21 -12.84 -11.20
N TYR A 204 -12.99 -13.32 -10.98
CA TYR A 204 -11.82 -12.44 -11.07
C TYR A 204 -11.71 -11.78 -12.45
N LYS A 205 -11.94 -12.52 -13.53
CA LYS A 205 -11.92 -12.01 -14.91
C LYS A 205 -12.95 -10.91 -15.13
N LEU A 206 -14.17 -11.05 -14.61
CA LEU A 206 -15.24 -10.05 -14.72
C LEU A 206 -14.87 -8.78 -13.93
N GLY A 207 -14.43 -8.90 -12.68
CA GLY A 207 -13.99 -7.76 -11.87
C GLY A 207 -12.83 -7.01 -12.52
N ASN A 208 -11.82 -7.73 -12.98
CA ASN A 208 -10.68 -7.19 -13.71
C ASN A 208 -11.08 -6.47 -14.99
N LYS A 209 -11.97 -7.07 -15.80
CA LYS A 209 -12.46 -6.48 -17.06
C LYS A 209 -13.11 -5.11 -16.83
N ILE A 210 -13.99 -5.00 -15.80
CA ILE A 210 -14.65 -3.74 -15.47
C ILE A 210 -13.61 -2.71 -15.04
N ASN A 211 -12.71 -3.07 -14.14
CA ASN A 211 -11.70 -2.14 -13.63
C ASN A 211 -10.72 -1.70 -14.72
N ARG A 212 -10.25 -2.63 -15.56
CA ARG A 212 -9.35 -2.31 -16.67
C ARG A 212 -10.00 -1.37 -17.69
N GLY A 213 -11.30 -1.55 -17.97
CA GLY A 213 -12.07 -0.66 -18.85
C GLY A 213 -12.23 0.76 -18.30
N ALA A 214 -12.20 0.94 -16.99
CA ALA A 214 -12.28 2.24 -16.33
C ALA A 214 -10.93 2.97 -16.23
N THR A 215 -9.81 2.30 -16.52
CA THR A 215 -8.45 2.87 -16.42
C THR A 215 -7.90 3.26 -17.77
N LYS A 216 -7.19 4.40 -17.82
CA LYS A 216 -6.44 4.88 -19.01
C LYS A 216 -5.02 4.30 -19.09
N TYR A 217 -4.77 3.19 -18.40
CA TYR A 217 -3.44 2.60 -18.34
C TYR A 217 -2.94 2.11 -19.70
N GLN A 218 -1.69 2.35 -20.01
CA GLN A 218 -0.98 1.83 -21.17
C GLN A 218 0.39 1.28 -20.74
N ILE A 219 0.68 0.03 -21.08
CA ILE A 219 1.96 -0.61 -20.74
C ILE A 219 3.17 0.13 -21.32
N ASN A 220 3.00 0.86 -22.43
CA ASN A 220 4.07 1.66 -23.02
C ASN A 220 4.53 2.81 -22.12
N ASP A 221 3.69 3.31 -21.23
CA ASP A 221 4.13 4.31 -20.23
C ASP A 221 5.17 3.70 -19.28
N ASP A 222 4.99 2.43 -18.87
CA ASP A 222 5.96 1.71 -18.04
C ASP A 222 7.23 1.34 -18.83
N VAL A 223 7.10 0.95 -20.11
CA VAL A 223 8.25 0.72 -20.99
C VAL A 223 9.13 1.97 -21.04
N THR A 224 8.52 3.12 -21.35
CA THR A 224 9.23 4.41 -21.43
C THR A 224 9.86 4.78 -20.07
N LEU A 225 9.14 4.59 -18.97
CA LEU A 225 9.69 4.86 -17.62
C LEU A 225 10.94 4.00 -17.34
N PHE A 226 10.89 2.70 -17.64
CA PHE A 226 12.00 1.79 -17.36
C PHE A 226 13.21 2.03 -18.26
N GLU A 227 12.98 2.42 -19.51
CA GLU A 227 14.05 2.86 -20.43
C GLU A 227 14.70 4.15 -19.94
N ASN A 228 13.91 5.14 -19.52
CA ASN A 228 14.43 6.39 -18.97
C ASN A 228 15.25 6.14 -17.69
N ILE A 229 14.78 5.26 -16.80
CA ILE A 229 15.53 4.87 -15.61
C ILE A 229 16.89 4.29 -16.02
N LYS A 230 16.93 3.32 -16.93
CA LYS A 230 18.20 2.71 -17.38
C LYS A 230 19.13 3.75 -17.99
N SER A 231 18.61 4.59 -18.87
CA SER A 231 19.38 5.68 -19.53
C SER A 231 20.00 6.63 -18.50
N SER A 232 19.22 7.03 -17.48
CA SER A 232 19.68 7.97 -16.46
C SER A 232 20.83 7.42 -15.61
N PHE A 233 20.88 6.11 -15.40
CA PHE A 233 21.85 5.48 -14.52
C PHE A 233 23.00 4.73 -15.23
N SER A 234 22.90 4.44 -16.54
CA SER A 234 23.86 3.61 -17.26
C SER A 234 25.29 4.12 -17.22
N ASN A 235 25.49 5.43 -17.14
CA ASN A 235 26.81 6.08 -17.15
C ASN A 235 27.32 6.47 -15.76
N ILE A 236 26.65 6.04 -14.69
CA ILE A 236 27.04 6.38 -13.32
C ILE A 236 28.05 5.35 -12.80
N ASN A 237 29.24 5.81 -12.44
CA ASN A 237 30.19 5.01 -11.70
C ASN A 237 29.93 5.18 -10.17
N PHE A 238 29.22 4.22 -9.59
CA PHE A 238 28.87 4.24 -8.18
C PHE A 238 30.04 3.97 -7.23
N GLN A 239 31.17 3.45 -7.70
CA GLN A 239 32.34 3.18 -6.85
C GLN A 239 32.98 4.45 -6.29
N ASN A 240 32.83 5.58 -6.97
CA ASN A 240 33.41 6.85 -6.59
C ASN A 240 32.42 7.78 -5.85
N LEU A 241 31.30 7.26 -5.36
CA LEU A 241 30.20 8.05 -4.78
C LEU A 241 30.02 7.86 -3.28
N ASP A 242 31.05 7.45 -2.55
CA ASP A 242 30.98 7.20 -1.11
C ASP A 242 30.61 8.43 -0.29
N ASN A 243 30.78 9.63 -0.83
CA ASN A 243 30.45 10.90 -0.18
C ASN A 243 29.09 11.49 -0.57
N VAL A 244 28.35 10.84 -1.46
CA VAL A 244 27.03 11.28 -1.91
C VAL A 244 25.94 10.71 -0.99
N GLY A 245 24.90 11.51 -0.70
CA GLY A 245 23.74 11.09 0.06
C GLY A 245 23.93 11.03 1.58
N ASN A 246 22.83 10.78 2.29
CA ASN A 246 22.81 10.66 3.74
C ASN A 246 23.45 9.34 4.20
N LYS A 247 24.37 9.40 5.14
CA LYS A 247 25.19 8.26 5.61
C LYS A 247 24.48 7.31 6.58
N SER A 248 23.19 7.49 6.83
CA SER A 248 22.41 6.60 7.69
C SER A 248 22.43 5.17 7.14
N ASN A 249 22.66 4.22 8.03
CA ASN A 249 22.60 2.79 7.76
C ASN A 249 21.31 2.14 8.33
N LYS A 250 20.36 2.96 8.77
CA LYS A 250 19.13 2.49 9.42
C LYS A 250 18.17 1.78 8.49
N MET A 251 18.26 1.99 7.17
CA MET A 251 17.24 1.55 6.24
C MET A 251 17.49 0.16 5.67
N ILE A 252 16.44 -0.65 5.71
CA ILE A 252 16.34 -1.93 5.02
C ILE A 252 15.15 -1.84 4.06
N PHE A 253 15.43 -1.73 2.76
CA PHE A 253 14.41 -1.73 1.71
C PHE A 253 14.07 -3.17 1.29
N ILE A 254 12.79 -3.52 1.31
CA ILE A 254 12.28 -4.83 0.89
C ILE A 254 11.39 -4.61 -0.33
N LEU A 255 11.85 -5.08 -1.48
CA LEU A 255 11.27 -4.76 -2.77
C LEU A 255 11.19 -6.00 -3.69
N GLY A 256 10.56 -5.84 -4.85
CA GLY A 256 10.33 -6.89 -5.84
C GLY A 256 8.94 -6.74 -6.45
N MET A 257 8.49 -7.72 -7.24
CA MET A 257 7.11 -7.68 -7.71
C MET A 257 6.14 -7.72 -6.52
N PRO A 258 5.04 -6.96 -6.53
CA PRO A 258 3.98 -7.17 -5.55
C PRO A 258 3.55 -8.64 -5.59
N ARG A 259 3.28 -9.24 -4.43
CA ARG A 259 2.95 -10.67 -4.27
C ARG A 259 4.13 -11.65 -4.43
N SER A 260 5.37 -11.18 -4.46
CA SER A 260 6.58 -12.04 -4.49
C SER A 260 7.04 -12.52 -3.09
N GLY A 261 6.31 -12.20 -2.02
CA GLY A 261 6.69 -12.61 -0.66
C GLY A 261 7.32 -11.50 0.18
N THR A 262 7.34 -10.26 -0.28
CA THR A 262 7.89 -9.10 0.43
C THR A 262 7.34 -8.95 1.84
N THR A 263 6.03 -9.18 2.05
CA THR A 263 5.41 -9.15 3.39
C THR A 263 5.95 -10.24 4.31
N LEU A 264 6.17 -11.46 3.81
CA LEU A 264 6.74 -12.55 4.60
C LEU A 264 8.16 -12.21 5.07
N VAL A 265 8.98 -11.72 4.15
CA VAL A 265 10.36 -11.31 4.44
C VAL A 265 10.39 -10.18 5.45
N GLU A 266 9.52 -9.17 5.29
CA GLU A 266 9.41 -8.09 6.29
C GLU A 266 8.99 -8.62 7.67
N GLN A 267 8.01 -9.52 7.75
CA GLN A 267 7.56 -10.07 9.04
C GLN A 267 8.70 -10.84 9.74
N ILE A 268 9.51 -11.60 9.00
CA ILE A 268 10.65 -12.30 9.53
C ILE A 268 11.66 -11.30 10.12
N ILE A 269 12.09 -10.30 9.35
CA ILE A 269 13.09 -9.32 9.80
C ILE A 269 12.55 -8.43 10.92
N ALA A 270 11.31 -7.97 10.80
CA ALA A 270 10.68 -7.09 11.78
C ALA A 270 10.39 -7.78 13.13
N ASN A 271 10.55 -9.11 13.21
CA ASN A 271 10.48 -9.84 14.48
C ASN A 271 11.83 -9.87 15.21
N HIS A 272 12.89 -9.39 14.59
CA HIS A 272 14.20 -9.17 15.24
C HIS A 272 14.13 -7.99 16.20
N LYS A 273 14.77 -8.14 17.38
CA LYS A 273 14.72 -7.15 18.48
C LYS A 273 15.18 -5.73 18.10
N ASN A 274 16.07 -5.60 17.12
CA ASN A 274 16.67 -4.32 16.68
C ASN A 274 15.99 -3.71 15.45
N VAL A 275 14.91 -4.31 14.92
CA VAL A 275 14.27 -3.86 13.68
C VAL A 275 12.84 -3.39 13.94
N TYR A 276 12.49 -2.24 13.39
CA TYR A 276 11.12 -1.75 13.31
C TYR A 276 10.56 -2.00 11.92
N GLY A 277 9.46 -2.73 11.83
CA GLY A 277 8.76 -2.97 10.57
C GLY A 277 7.80 -1.82 10.25
N ALA A 278 8.14 -0.93 9.34
CA ALA A 278 7.30 0.24 9.03
C ALA A 278 6.23 -0.05 7.97
N GLY A 279 6.32 -1.17 7.24
CA GLY A 279 5.38 -1.49 6.17
C GLY A 279 5.68 -0.75 4.87
N GLU A 280 4.64 -0.41 4.09
CA GLU A 280 4.78 0.31 2.82
C GLU A 280 4.84 1.82 3.07
N LEU A 281 6.06 2.37 3.04
CA LEU A 281 6.28 3.80 3.21
C LEU A 281 6.01 4.54 1.90
N LYS A 282 5.39 5.72 2.00
CA LYS A 282 5.14 6.60 0.85
C LYS A 282 6.29 7.59 0.62
N ASP A 283 7.20 7.71 1.58
CA ASP A 283 8.22 8.77 1.65
C ASP A 283 9.10 8.84 0.40
N LEU A 284 9.59 7.69 -0.08
CA LEU A 284 10.40 7.67 -1.30
C LEU A 284 9.59 8.13 -2.53
N THR A 285 8.34 7.68 -2.64
CA THR A 285 7.46 8.10 -3.73
C THR A 285 7.14 9.60 -3.68
N GLU A 286 6.95 10.16 -2.49
CA GLU A 286 6.71 11.59 -2.29
C GLU A 286 7.94 12.42 -2.67
N ILE A 287 9.12 12.04 -2.21
CA ILE A 287 10.39 12.67 -2.59
C ILE A 287 10.61 12.61 -4.10
N ILE A 288 10.31 11.49 -4.74
CA ILE A 288 10.42 11.34 -6.20
C ILE A 288 9.44 12.27 -6.92
N ARG A 289 8.20 12.34 -6.46
CA ARG A 289 7.18 13.24 -7.04
C ARG A 289 7.59 14.71 -6.93
N GLU A 290 8.07 15.13 -5.78
CA GLU A 290 8.49 16.51 -5.55
C GLU A 290 9.63 16.95 -6.47
N ASN A 291 10.54 16.05 -6.80
CA ASN A 291 11.76 16.38 -7.53
C ASN A 291 11.70 16.03 -9.04
N PHE A 292 10.87 15.05 -9.43
CA PHE A 292 10.88 14.49 -10.78
C PHE A 292 9.49 14.41 -11.45
N LEU A 293 8.42 14.95 -10.82
CA LEU A 293 7.09 14.96 -11.43
C LEU A 293 6.94 16.17 -12.38
N VAL A 294 6.68 15.90 -13.65
CA VAL A 294 6.40 16.92 -14.68
C VAL A 294 5.13 16.49 -15.43
N ASN A 295 4.11 17.36 -15.46
CA ASN A 295 2.84 17.10 -16.15
C ASN A 295 2.22 15.73 -15.77
N ASP A 296 2.11 15.45 -14.48
CA ASP A 296 1.58 14.20 -13.89
C ASP A 296 2.35 12.93 -14.27
N LYS A 297 3.51 13.04 -14.90
CA LYS A 297 4.41 11.92 -15.19
C LYS A 297 5.74 12.10 -14.50
N ILE A 298 6.28 11.01 -13.92
CA ILE A 298 7.63 11.02 -13.38
C ILE A 298 8.62 11.04 -14.56
N ARG A 299 9.43 12.09 -14.62
CA ARG A 299 10.47 12.23 -15.63
C ARG A 299 11.83 12.31 -14.94
N PHE A 300 12.67 11.32 -15.19
CA PHE A 300 14.06 11.41 -14.80
C PHE A 300 14.81 12.33 -15.78
N PRO A 301 15.80 13.09 -15.28
CA PRO A 301 16.71 13.82 -16.15
C PRO A 301 17.49 12.83 -17.02
N GLU A 302 17.85 13.21 -18.23
CA GLU A 302 18.66 12.37 -19.13
C GLU A 302 20.01 11.96 -18.51
N LYS A 303 20.55 12.84 -17.65
CA LYS A 303 21.75 12.58 -16.84
C LYS A 303 21.61 13.25 -15.48
N PHE A 304 21.92 12.52 -14.42
CA PHE A 304 22.09 13.13 -13.11
C PHE A 304 23.39 13.94 -13.06
N ASN A 305 23.30 15.14 -12.52
CA ASN A 305 24.52 15.87 -12.13
C ASN A 305 25.03 15.30 -10.79
N ILE A 306 25.89 14.30 -10.88
CA ILE A 306 26.43 13.59 -9.70
C ILE A 306 27.28 14.52 -8.82
N LYS A 307 27.80 15.64 -9.37
CA LYS A 307 28.52 16.66 -8.61
C LYS A 307 27.61 17.44 -7.65
N ASP A 308 26.30 17.41 -7.87
CA ASP A 308 25.33 18.01 -6.94
C ASP A 308 25.07 17.09 -5.71
N GLN A 309 26.10 16.94 -4.90
CA GLN A 309 26.04 16.13 -3.69
C GLN A 309 25.00 16.66 -2.69
N ALA A 310 24.82 18.00 -2.63
CA ALA A 310 23.86 18.63 -1.74
C ALA A 310 22.42 18.21 -2.07
N PHE A 311 22.08 18.10 -3.35
CA PHE A 311 20.76 17.66 -3.81
C PHE A 311 20.42 16.27 -3.28
N PHE A 312 21.30 15.29 -3.50
CA PHE A 312 21.06 13.92 -3.04
C PHE A 312 21.12 13.79 -1.51
N ASN A 313 22.01 14.54 -0.86
CA ASN A 313 22.09 14.57 0.60
C ASN A 313 20.80 15.12 1.22
N ASN A 314 20.24 16.20 0.69
CA ASN A 314 18.98 16.78 1.14
C ASN A 314 17.81 15.82 0.97
N MET A 315 17.73 15.11 -0.16
CA MET A 315 16.70 14.07 -0.38
C MET A 315 16.81 12.94 0.65
N GLY A 316 18.02 12.44 0.90
CA GLY A 316 18.27 11.39 1.88
C GLY A 316 18.00 11.84 3.31
N THR A 317 18.37 13.07 3.66
CA THR A 317 18.10 13.67 4.98
C THR A 317 16.60 13.82 5.21
N LYS A 318 15.88 14.37 4.24
CA LYS A 318 14.40 14.47 4.30
C LYS A 318 13.74 13.09 4.49
N TYR A 319 14.24 12.07 3.79
CA TYR A 319 13.74 10.71 3.96
C TYR A 319 13.93 10.21 5.40
N ILE A 320 15.11 10.39 5.97
CA ILE A 320 15.41 9.94 7.34
C ILE A 320 14.61 10.73 8.38
N GLU A 321 14.50 12.06 8.25
CA GLU A 321 13.72 12.91 9.16
C GLU A 321 12.23 12.53 9.17
N ASN A 322 11.67 12.17 8.03
CA ASN A 322 10.28 11.71 7.95
C ASN A 322 10.01 10.45 8.78
N LEU A 323 11.03 9.63 9.06
CA LEU A 323 10.88 8.41 9.86
C LEU A 323 10.68 8.70 11.35
N ASP A 324 11.01 9.88 11.85
CA ASP A 324 10.84 10.26 13.26
C ASP A 324 9.38 10.19 13.70
N ARG A 325 8.43 10.35 12.77
CA ARG A 325 7.00 10.19 13.04
C ARG A 325 6.59 8.79 13.57
N TYR A 326 7.42 7.79 13.35
CA TYR A 326 7.16 6.41 13.82
C TYR A 326 7.67 6.18 15.24
N ASN A 327 8.42 7.13 15.85
CA ASN A 327 9.03 7.02 17.20
C ASN A 327 9.71 5.67 17.43
N ALA A 328 10.39 5.17 16.41
CA ALA A 328 10.97 3.83 16.42
C ALA A 328 12.33 3.84 17.13
N ASN A 329 12.37 3.46 18.42
CA ASN A 329 13.60 3.25 19.19
C ASN A 329 14.29 1.94 18.78
N LYS A 330 14.59 1.79 17.47
CA LYS A 330 15.25 0.62 16.90
C LYS A 330 16.41 1.06 16.00
N ASN A 331 17.41 0.19 15.89
CA ASN A 331 18.60 0.50 15.09
C ASN A 331 18.29 0.49 13.58
N TYR A 332 17.32 -0.32 13.17
CA TYR A 332 16.93 -0.48 11.77
C TYR A 332 15.42 -0.30 11.59
N ILE A 333 15.06 0.22 10.42
CA ILE A 333 13.68 0.43 9.99
C ILE A 333 13.51 -0.19 8.60
N THR A 334 12.44 -0.95 8.38
CA THR A 334 12.14 -1.47 7.04
C THR A 334 11.27 -0.50 6.26
N ASP A 335 11.55 -0.36 4.95
CA ASP A 335 10.60 0.14 3.97
C ASP A 335 10.27 -1.01 3.01
N LYS A 336 9.08 -1.58 3.18
CA LYS A 336 8.61 -2.69 2.36
C LYS A 336 7.62 -2.18 1.31
N ALA A 337 8.08 -1.38 0.37
CA ALA A 337 7.33 -0.93 -0.78
C ALA A 337 7.79 -1.72 -2.03
N PRO A 338 6.99 -2.70 -2.51
CA PRO A 338 7.43 -3.61 -3.57
C PRO A 338 7.96 -2.89 -4.80
N LEU A 339 7.29 -1.85 -5.26
CA LEU A 339 7.65 -1.11 -6.47
C LEU A 339 8.91 -0.24 -6.35
N ASN A 340 9.52 -0.14 -5.17
CA ASN A 340 10.80 0.55 -4.98
C ASN A 340 11.94 -0.07 -5.79
N PHE A 341 11.76 -1.26 -6.38
CA PHE A 341 12.73 -1.83 -7.32
C PHE A 341 13.02 -0.90 -8.51
N ARG A 342 12.10 -0.01 -8.87
CA ARG A 342 12.31 1.01 -9.90
C ARG A 342 13.37 2.04 -9.52
N TRP A 343 13.57 2.26 -8.24
CA TRP A 343 14.32 3.37 -7.67
C TRP A 343 15.65 2.99 -7.02
N ILE A 344 16.15 1.76 -7.22
CA ILE A 344 17.36 1.25 -6.56
C ILE A 344 18.57 2.16 -6.77
N GLY A 345 18.78 2.65 -7.99
CA GLY A 345 19.86 3.60 -8.26
C GLY A 345 19.71 4.91 -7.50
N LEU A 346 18.49 5.44 -7.40
CA LEU A 346 18.22 6.65 -6.59
C LEU A 346 18.42 6.38 -5.09
N ILE A 347 17.94 5.22 -4.59
CA ILE A 347 18.19 4.82 -3.20
C ILE A 347 19.70 4.78 -2.93
N LYS A 348 20.50 4.24 -3.85
CA LYS A 348 21.97 4.21 -3.71
C LYS A 348 22.58 5.61 -3.66
N LEU A 349 22.03 6.57 -4.41
CA LEU A 349 22.49 7.96 -4.38
C LEU A 349 22.09 8.72 -3.10
N ILE A 350 20.87 8.51 -2.59
CA ILE A 350 20.37 9.28 -1.44
C ILE A 350 20.68 8.61 -0.09
N LEU A 351 20.79 7.28 -0.04
CA LEU A 351 21.00 6.45 1.15
C LEU A 351 22.01 5.33 0.86
N PRO A 352 23.27 5.63 0.59
CA PRO A 352 24.27 4.69 0.05
C PRO A 352 24.58 3.50 0.98
N LYS A 353 24.30 3.61 2.29
CA LYS A 353 24.52 2.55 3.29
C LYS A 353 23.29 1.72 3.60
N SER A 354 22.16 1.94 2.91
CA SER A 354 20.97 1.12 3.07
C SER A 354 21.19 -0.31 2.58
N LYS A 355 20.36 -1.24 3.07
CA LYS A 355 20.32 -2.62 2.60
C LYS A 355 19.14 -2.81 1.66
N ILE A 356 19.36 -3.49 0.53
CA ILE A 356 18.30 -3.80 -0.45
C ILE A 356 18.06 -5.30 -0.46
N ILE A 357 16.85 -5.72 -0.12
CA ILE A 357 16.38 -7.09 -0.18
C ILE A 357 15.38 -7.22 -1.33
N HIS A 358 15.75 -8.00 -2.32
CA HIS A 358 14.93 -8.25 -3.50
C HIS A 358 14.24 -9.60 -3.39
N CYS A 359 12.93 -9.60 -3.24
CA CYS A 359 12.11 -10.80 -3.15
C CYS A 359 11.74 -11.30 -4.54
N THR A 360 12.10 -12.55 -4.83
CA THR A 360 11.75 -13.22 -6.09
C THR A 360 10.76 -14.36 -5.85
N ARG A 361 9.91 -14.63 -6.83
CA ARG A 361 8.95 -15.72 -6.83
C ARG A 361 8.65 -16.15 -8.27
N ASP A 362 8.19 -17.39 -8.45
CA ASP A 362 7.73 -17.92 -9.73
C ASP A 362 6.83 -16.88 -10.46
N PRO A 363 7.13 -16.55 -11.73
CA PRO A 363 6.40 -15.53 -12.48
C PRO A 363 4.93 -15.87 -12.68
N LYS A 364 4.57 -17.14 -12.90
CA LYS A 364 3.21 -17.60 -13.09
C LYS A 364 2.38 -17.41 -11.81
N ASP A 365 2.95 -17.80 -10.65
CA ASP A 365 2.32 -17.58 -9.34
C ASP A 365 2.18 -16.11 -8.99
N THR A 366 3.20 -15.30 -9.31
CA THR A 366 3.20 -13.87 -9.03
C THR A 366 2.12 -13.15 -9.85
N CYS A 367 2.08 -13.36 -11.16
CA CYS A 367 1.10 -12.73 -12.05
C CYS A 367 -0.33 -13.20 -11.74
N LEU A 368 -0.56 -14.49 -11.47
CA LEU A 368 -1.85 -15.00 -11.02
C LEU A 368 -2.26 -14.33 -9.70
N SER A 369 -1.34 -14.23 -8.74
CA SER A 369 -1.65 -13.60 -7.46
C SER A 369 -1.97 -12.12 -7.60
N LEU A 370 -1.34 -11.41 -8.53
CA LEU A 370 -1.70 -10.04 -8.90
C LEU A 370 -3.11 -9.97 -9.46
N PHE A 371 -3.43 -10.80 -10.45
CA PHE A 371 -4.73 -10.85 -11.12
C PHE A 371 -5.90 -11.18 -10.17
N LYS A 372 -5.65 -11.92 -9.09
CA LYS A 372 -6.64 -12.29 -8.07
C LYS A 372 -6.87 -11.23 -6.99
N ASN A 373 -6.18 -10.10 -7.05
CA ASN A 373 -6.30 -9.05 -6.03
C ASN A 373 -6.74 -7.72 -6.65
N PHE A 374 -7.63 -7.01 -5.96
CA PHE A 374 -8.03 -5.66 -6.33
C PHE A 374 -7.16 -4.63 -5.58
N PHE A 375 -6.34 -3.89 -6.34
CA PHE A 375 -5.46 -2.84 -5.85
C PHE A 375 -6.03 -1.48 -6.25
N GLU A 376 -6.66 -0.77 -5.36
CA GLU A 376 -7.39 0.48 -5.64
C GLU A 376 -6.48 1.55 -6.31
N GLY A 377 -6.28 1.43 -7.64
CA GLY A 377 -5.70 2.49 -8.48
C GLY A 377 -4.20 2.46 -8.73
N GLU A 378 -3.40 1.58 -8.09
CA GLU A 378 -1.93 1.67 -8.18
C GLU A 378 -1.26 0.64 -9.11
N LEU A 379 -1.84 -0.53 -9.29
CA LEU A 379 -1.25 -1.64 -10.05
C LEU A 379 -2.08 -1.95 -11.29
N ASN A 380 -2.28 -0.97 -12.16
CA ASN A 380 -3.18 -1.07 -13.31
C ASN A 380 -2.82 -2.20 -14.28
N PHE A 381 -1.55 -2.56 -14.39
CA PHE A 381 -1.09 -3.70 -15.19
C PHE A 381 -1.60 -5.06 -14.66
N SER A 382 -2.03 -5.15 -13.40
CA SER A 382 -2.48 -6.39 -12.78
C SER A 382 -3.86 -6.87 -13.25
N TYR A 383 -4.64 -6.00 -13.88
CA TYR A 383 -6.03 -6.27 -14.29
C TYR A 383 -6.14 -6.92 -15.68
N ASN A 384 -5.02 -7.19 -16.33
CA ASN A 384 -4.93 -7.95 -17.56
C ASN A 384 -3.73 -8.91 -17.49
N LEU A 385 -3.92 -10.19 -17.81
CA LEU A 385 -2.87 -11.20 -17.69
C LEU A 385 -1.67 -10.94 -18.62
N GLU A 386 -1.94 -10.47 -19.84
CA GLU A 386 -0.87 -10.17 -20.81
C GLU A 386 -0.07 -8.94 -20.36
N GLU A 387 -0.75 -7.90 -19.86
CA GLU A 387 -0.09 -6.72 -19.32
C GLU A 387 0.72 -7.07 -18.07
N ALA A 388 0.19 -7.91 -17.18
CA ALA A 388 0.93 -8.41 -16.01
C ALA A 388 2.19 -9.18 -16.41
N GLY A 389 2.10 -10.03 -17.44
CA GLY A 389 3.26 -10.76 -17.98
C GLY A 389 4.30 -9.81 -18.60
N LYS A 390 3.88 -8.84 -19.41
CA LYS A 390 4.75 -7.83 -20.01
C LYS A 390 5.45 -6.99 -18.95
N TYR A 391 4.70 -6.53 -17.93
CA TYR A 391 5.27 -5.78 -16.81
C TYR A 391 6.28 -6.60 -16.01
N TYR A 392 5.98 -7.90 -15.80
CA TYR A 392 6.92 -8.80 -15.12
C TYR A 392 8.25 -8.92 -15.89
N LYS A 393 8.22 -8.98 -17.22
CA LYS A 393 9.45 -8.97 -18.04
C LYS A 393 10.22 -7.66 -17.97
N LEU A 394 9.53 -6.53 -18.00
CA LEU A 394 10.16 -5.22 -17.79
C LEU A 394 10.87 -5.18 -16.44
N TYR A 395 10.20 -5.64 -15.38
CA TYR A 395 10.79 -5.76 -14.05
C TYR A 395 12.04 -6.65 -14.04
N GLN A 396 11.99 -7.85 -14.64
CA GLN A 396 13.15 -8.75 -14.70
C GLN A 396 14.35 -8.08 -15.39
N ASN A 397 14.11 -7.40 -16.52
CA ASN A 397 15.13 -6.70 -17.28
C ASN A 397 15.73 -5.53 -16.46
N LEU A 398 14.92 -4.79 -15.72
CA LEU A 398 15.39 -3.71 -14.87
C LEU A 398 16.19 -4.25 -13.68
N MET A 399 15.76 -5.35 -13.05
CA MET A 399 16.53 -5.98 -11.97
C MET A 399 17.87 -6.56 -12.44
N LYS A 400 17.91 -7.12 -13.66
CA LYS A 400 19.18 -7.55 -14.27
C LYS A 400 20.13 -6.35 -14.45
N PHE A 401 19.62 -5.22 -14.95
CA PHE A 401 20.39 -3.99 -15.09
C PHE A 401 20.93 -3.50 -13.73
N TRP A 402 20.09 -3.43 -12.67
CA TRP A 402 20.56 -3.02 -11.36
C TRP A 402 21.64 -3.90 -10.77
N LYS A 403 21.53 -5.22 -10.93
CA LYS A 403 22.53 -6.16 -10.44
C LYS A 403 23.88 -6.05 -11.17
N GLN A 404 23.86 -5.72 -12.44
CA GLN A 404 25.07 -5.45 -13.19
C GLN A 404 25.74 -4.13 -12.78
N LEU A 405 24.93 -3.11 -12.50
CA LEU A 405 25.40 -1.77 -12.15
C LEU A 405 25.85 -1.66 -10.69
N LEU A 406 25.21 -2.40 -9.79
CA LEU A 406 25.38 -2.36 -8.35
C LEU A 406 25.57 -3.78 -7.79
N PRO A 407 26.68 -4.46 -8.13
CA PRO A 407 27.00 -5.75 -7.56
C PRO A 407 27.10 -5.60 -6.02
N ASP A 408 26.70 -6.64 -5.29
CA ASP A 408 26.76 -6.74 -3.82
C ASP A 408 25.84 -5.76 -3.04
N PHE A 409 25.13 -4.84 -3.71
CA PHE A 409 24.18 -3.93 -3.05
C PHE A 409 22.80 -4.56 -2.86
N ILE A 410 22.46 -5.59 -3.64
CA ILE A 410 21.14 -6.22 -3.69
C ILE A 410 21.25 -7.69 -3.28
N TYR A 411 20.54 -8.07 -2.22
CA TYR A 411 20.42 -9.46 -1.80
C TYR A 411 19.12 -10.08 -2.35
N ASP A 412 19.27 -11.19 -3.09
CA ASP A 412 18.12 -11.93 -3.62
C ASP A 412 17.63 -12.97 -2.61
N ILE A 413 16.33 -12.96 -2.32
CA ILE A 413 15.67 -14.00 -1.56
C ILE A 413 14.55 -14.63 -2.37
N SER A 414 14.62 -15.96 -2.62
CA SER A 414 13.55 -16.69 -3.30
C SER A 414 12.47 -17.08 -2.29
N TYR A 415 11.21 -16.75 -2.61
CA TYR A 415 10.05 -17.16 -1.83
C TYR A 415 9.99 -18.69 -1.67
N GLU A 416 10.24 -19.45 -2.75
CA GLU A 416 10.18 -20.91 -2.74
C GLU A 416 11.27 -21.52 -1.85
N LYS A 417 12.49 -20.97 -1.89
CA LYS A 417 13.59 -21.41 -1.01
C LYS A 417 13.29 -21.09 0.45
N LEU A 418 12.79 -19.88 0.72
CA LEU A 418 12.41 -19.44 2.07
C LEU A 418 11.31 -20.34 2.65
N VAL A 419 10.29 -20.67 1.87
CA VAL A 419 9.20 -21.56 2.28
C VAL A 419 9.67 -23.00 2.48
N LYS A 420 10.67 -23.44 1.74
CA LYS A 420 11.24 -24.79 1.83
C LYS A 420 12.15 -24.95 3.06
N ASN A 421 12.97 -23.94 3.35
CA ASN A 421 13.94 -23.96 4.45
C ASN A 421 14.05 -22.59 5.14
N GLN A 422 13.04 -22.29 5.97
CA GLN A 422 12.88 -20.98 6.62
C GLN A 422 14.13 -20.56 7.40
N GLU A 423 14.65 -21.43 8.27
CA GLU A 423 15.75 -21.07 9.16
C GLU A 423 17.02 -20.73 8.38
N PHE A 424 17.40 -21.57 7.45
CA PHE A 424 18.61 -21.36 6.64
C PHE A 424 18.56 -20.06 5.84
N GLU A 425 17.44 -19.79 5.16
CA GLU A 425 17.28 -18.57 4.38
C GLU A 425 17.15 -17.33 5.28
N SER A 426 16.53 -17.45 6.47
CA SER A 426 16.46 -16.36 7.45
C SER A 426 17.82 -16.02 8.04
N ARG A 427 18.68 -17.00 8.31
CA ARG A 427 20.06 -16.74 8.80
C ARG A 427 20.85 -15.93 7.77
N LYS A 428 20.84 -16.33 6.51
CA LYS A 428 21.50 -15.58 5.41
C LYS A 428 20.96 -14.17 5.26
N LEU A 429 19.65 -14.01 5.39
CA LEU A 429 18.97 -12.73 5.29
C LEU A 429 19.40 -11.78 6.41
N LEU A 430 19.48 -12.27 7.66
CA LEU A 430 19.94 -11.48 8.80
C LEU A 430 21.42 -11.13 8.69
N ASP A 431 22.27 -12.08 8.26
CA ASP A 431 23.69 -11.86 8.01
C ASP A 431 23.92 -10.73 6.99
N PHE A 432 23.22 -10.75 5.85
CA PHE A 432 23.27 -9.66 4.86
C PHE A 432 22.88 -8.30 5.47
N CYS A 433 21.93 -8.29 6.41
CA CYS A 433 21.49 -7.08 7.11
C CYS A 433 22.42 -6.65 8.25
N ASN A 434 23.52 -7.36 8.51
CA ASN A 434 24.41 -7.17 9.66
C ASN A 434 23.64 -7.29 11.00
N LEU A 435 22.73 -8.25 11.08
CA LEU A 435 21.91 -8.57 12.24
C LEU A 435 22.32 -9.90 12.82
N ASP A 436 22.51 -9.98 14.12
CA ASP A 436 22.73 -11.24 14.83
C ASP A 436 21.54 -12.18 14.66
N TRP A 437 21.79 -13.47 14.82
CA TRP A 437 20.72 -14.44 14.77
C TRP A 437 19.72 -14.24 15.93
N ASP A 438 18.46 -14.06 15.58
CA ASP A 438 17.34 -14.02 16.54
C ASP A 438 16.30 -15.07 16.15
N LYS A 439 16.13 -16.11 17.02
CA LYS A 439 15.16 -17.19 16.79
C LYS A 439 13.70 -16.71 16.72
N ASN A 440 13.39 -15.52 17.23
CA ASN A 440 12.06 -14.93 17.09
C ASN A 440 11.66 -14.73 15.64
N CYS A 441 12.62 -14.56 14.74
CA CYS A 441 12.38 -14.47 13.29
C CYS A 441 11.69 -15.71 12.71
N LEU A 442 11.84 -16.89 13.35
CA LEU A 442 11.13 -18.10 12.94
C LEU A 442 9.65 -18.13 13.37
N THR A 443 9.30 -17.36 14.38
CA THR A 443 7.94 -17.27 14.91
C THR A 443 7.26 -15.96 14.57
N PHE A 444 7.61 -15.36 13.43
CA PHE A 444 7.13 -14.06 12.93
C PHE A 444 5.59 -13.93 12.96
N TYR A 445 4.86 -15.02 12.75
CA TYR A 445 3.38 -15.07 12.77
C TYR A 445 2.77 -14.79 14.15
N LYS A 446 3.57 -14.87 15.24
CA LYS A 446 3.16 -14.51 16.59
C LYS A 446 3.28 -13.01 16.89
N ASN A 447 3.90 -12.24 15.98
CA ASN A 447 4.05 -10.81 16.14
C ASN A 447 2.68 -10.13 16.18
N LYS A 448 2.46 -9.26 17.16
CA LYS A 448 1.21 -8.50 17.35
C LYS A 448 1.15 -7.22 16.49
N ARG A 449 2.22 -6.90 15.77
CA ARG A 449 2.25 -5.73 14.88
C ARG A 449 1.10 -5.78 13.87
N GLY A 450 0.50 -4.63 13.58
CA GLY A 450 -0.50 -4.53 12.53
C GLY A 450 0.08 -4.80 11.13
N ILE A 451 -0.67 -5.46 10.28
CA ILE A 451 -0.28 -5.80 8.91
C ILE A 451 -1.31 -5.25 7.94
N ILE A 452 -0.93 -4.23 7.15
CA ILE A 452 -1.77 -3.65 6.10
C ILE A 452 -1.20 -4.07 4.74
N THR A 453 -1.57 -5.24 4.26
CA THR A 453 -1.20 -5.72 2.91
C THR A 453 -2.23 -6.73 2.41
N ALA A 454 -2.28 -6.98 1.12
CA ALA A 454 -3.12 -8.06 0.57
C ALA A 454 -2.74 -9.47 1.08
N SER A 455 -1.63 -9.60 1.84
CA SER A 455 -1.13 -10.87 2.38
C SER A 455 -1.33 -11.01 3.90
N PHE A 456 -2.16 -10.16 4.53
CA PHE A 456 -2.27 -10.08 5.99
C PHE A 456 -2.66 -11.41 6.66
N VAL A 457 -3.56 -12.21 6.06
CA VAL A 457 -3.96 -13.53 6.59
C VAL A 457 -2.79 -14.50 6.56
N GLN A 458 -2.07 -14.52 5.42
CA GLN A 458 -0.93 -15.43 5.23
C GLN A 458 0.23 -15.10 6.18
N ALA A 459 0.51 -13.83 6.39
CA ALA A 459 1.59 -13.37 7.25
C ALA A 459 1.36 -13.63 8.75
N ARG A 460 0.16 -14.08 9.13
CA ARG A 460 -0.20 -14.47 10.51
C ARG A 460 -0.32 -15.98 10.71
N LYS A 461 0.04 -16.77 9.72
CA LYS A 461 0.11 -18.22 9.80
C LYS A 461 1.57 -18.68 9.72
N PRO A 462 1.94 -19.81 10.34
CA PRO A 462 3.24 -20.42 10.06
C PRO A 462 3.44 -20.60 8.56
N ILE A 463 4.69 -20.70 8.11
CA ILE A 463 4.97 -20.90 6.70
C ILE A 463 4.25 -22.14 6.17
N TYR A 464 3.57 -22.00 5.06
CA TYR A 464 2.84 -23.07 4.37
C TYR A 464 3.21 -23.13 2.88
N LYS A 465 3.15 -24.34 2.32
CA LYS A 465 3.63 -24.62 0.94
C LYS A 465 2.55 -24.44 -0.15
N ASN A 466 1.28 -24.28 0.23
CA ASN A 466 0.13 -24.32 -0.72
C ASN A 466 0.09 -23.17 -1.74
N SER A 467 0.91 -22.16 -1.55
CA SER A 467 1.04 -21.02 -2.47
C SER A 467 2.13 -21.20 -3.52
N VAL A 468 2.96 -22.23 -3.41
CA VAL A 468 3.97 -22.60 -4.41
C VAL A 468 3.27 -23.44 -5.49
N LYS A 469 3.47 -23.07 -6.76
CA LYS A 469 2.81 -23.66 -7.93
C LYS A 469 1.28 -23.58 -7.88
N SER A 470 0.73 -22.59 -7.22
CA SER A 470 -0.73 -22.38 -7.11
C SER A 470 -1.39 -22.10 -8.47
N TRP A 471 -0.61 -21.63 -9.46
CA TRP A 471 -1.02 -21.40 -10.83
C TRP A 471 -1.54 -22.66 -11.52
N GLN A 472 -1.09 -23.86 -11.13
CA GLN A 472 -1.53 -25.13 -11.72
C GLN A 472 -3.05 -25.37 -11.59
N LYS A 473 -3.69 -24.77 -10.57
CA LYS A 473 -5.15 -24.84 -10.38
C LYS A 473 -5.94 -24.06 -11.44
N TYR A 474 -5.26 -23.22 -12.22
CA TYR A 474 -5.82 -22.32 -13.23
C TYR A 474 -5.06 -22.41 -14.55
N GLU A 475 -4.40 -23.55 -14.82
CA GLU A 475 -3.45 -23.70 -15.92
C GLU A 475 -4.07 -23.34 -17.28
N ASN A 476 -5.29 -23.85 -17.55
CA ASN A 476 -5.99 -23.59 -18.81
C ASN A 476 -6.33 -22.11 -19.01
N GLU A 477 -6.71 -21.44 -17.94
CA GLU A 477 -7.09 -20.02 -17.97
C GLU A 477 -5.88 -19.10 -18.11
N LEU A 478 -4.68 -19.59 -17.77
CA LEU A 478 -3.44 -18.81 -17.78
C LEU A 478 -2.64 -18.93 -19.09
N LEU A 479 -3.12 -19.65 -20.10
CA LEU A 479 -2.43 -19.79 -21.39
C LEU A 479 -2.02 -18.45 -22.04
N PRO A 480 -2.82 -17.35 -21.98
CA PRO A 480 -2.39 -16.05 -22.50
C PRO A 480 -1.16 -15.49 -21.77
N LEU A 481 -1.09 -15.69 -20.43
CA LEU A 481 0.06 -15.29 -19.62
C LEU A 481 1.33 -16.09 -19.98
N PHE A 482 1.19 -17.43 -20.13
CA PHE A 482 2.32 -18.29 -20.44
C PHE A 482 2.98 -17.93 -21.77
N LYS A 483 2.19 -17.64 -22.82
CA LYS A 483 2.69 -17.18 -24.11
C LYS A 483 3.57 -15.91 -23.99
N ILE A 484 3.29 -15.05 -23.00
CA ILE A 484 4.10 -13.85 -22.76
C ILE A 484 5.36 -14.19 -21.99
N LEU A 485 5.25 -15.00 -20.93
CA LEU A 485 6.38 -15.29 -20.04
C LEU A 485 7.44 -16.21 -20.69
N GLU A 486 7.06 -17.04 -21.65
CA GLU A 486 7.96 -17.99 -22.35
C GLU A 486 8.67 -17.39 -23.56
N LYS A 487 8.19 -16.27 -24.11
CA LYS A 487 8.89 -15.45 -25.11
C LYS A 487 10.04 -14.65 -24.51
#